data_4ebffd5c8f78dfc25ba69b5e39907d2c
#
_entry.id   4ebffd5c8f78dfc25ba69b5e39907d2c
#
_cell.length_a   1.000
_cell.length_b   1.000
_cell.length_c   1.000
_cell.angle_alpha   90.00
_cell.angle_beta   90.00
_cell.angle_gamma   90.00
#
_symmetry.space_group_name_H-M   'P 1'
#
loop_
_entity.id
_entity.type
_entity.pdbx_description
1 polymer ?
#
loop_
_entity_poly.entity_id
_entity_poly.type
_entity_poly.pdbx_seq_one_letter_code
_entity_poly.pdbx_strand_id
1 'polypeptide(L)'
;YLIGEWEFYGLPLDISRGVLIPRADTEVLAEQAILAARAAGEGARVLDLCAGSGCVGLAVAANAPNCRAVLADVSEEALKICRQNIRRNDLNARVTCVQADARQAPPAMLWDFDVIACNPPYIPTWDIDGLDPSVRDYEPRLALDGGDDGLDFYRDIAEKWHTALRLGGVLLFEVGIGQASGVEQILSRCGYEDIETFQDTGGIWRVVKGTANQ
;
A
#
# COMPACT_ATOMS: atom_id res chain seq x y z
N TYR A 1 -11.37 -14.09 -9.12
CA TYR A 1 -12.54 -13.28 -9.54
C TYR A 1 -13.85 -14.10 -9.72
N LEU A 2 -13.76 -15.40 -9.97
CA LEU A 2 -14.98 -16.21 -10.16
C LEU A 2 -15.86 -16.31 -8.91
N ILE A 3 -15.25 -16.24 -7.71
CA ILE A 3 -15.98 -16.34 -6.44
C ILE A 3 -16.42 -14.94 -5.95
N GLY A 4 -15.74 -13.86 -6.38
CA GLY A 4 -16.03 -12.49 -5.98
C GLY A 4 -15.63 -12.15 -4.54
N GLU A 5 -15.06 -13.08 -3.81
CA GLU A 5 -14.67 -12.95 -2.40
C GLU A 5 -13.25 -13.44 -2.18
N TRP A 6 -12.58 -12.83 -1.19
CA TRP A 6 -11.24 -13.19 -0.75
C TRP A 6 -11.12 -13.01 0.76
N GLU A 7 -10.21 -13.73 1.38
CA GLU A 7 -9.84 -13.48 2.77
C GLU A 7 -8.43 -12.90 2.83
N PHE A 8 -8.24 -11.83 3.59
CA PHE A 8 -6.95 -11.21 3.82
C PHE A 8 -6.83 -10.80 5.29
N TYR A 9 -5.79 -11.28 5.95
CA TYR A 9 -5.52 -11.00 7.37
C TYR A 9 -6.74 -11.27 8.29
N GLY A 10 -7.50 -12.32 7.98
CA GLY A 10 -8.74 -12.70 8.67
C GLY A 10 -9.97 -11.87 8.33
N LEU A 11 -9.88 -10.93 7.37
CA LEU A 11 -11.00 -10.10 6.94
C LEU A 11 -11.61 -10.61 5.63
N PRO A 12 -12.95 -10.77 5.54
CA PRO A 12 -13.61 -11.06 4.29
C PRO A 12 -13.66 -9.81 3.40
N LEU A 13 -13.21 -9.94 2.16
CA LEU A 13 -13.16 -8.86 1.18
C LEU A 13 -13.96 -9.20 -0.07
N ASP A 14 -14.68 -8.22 -0.60
CA ASP A 14 -15.23 -8.27 -1.95
C ASP A 14 -14.12 -7.94 -2.95
N ILE A 15 -14.00 -8.74 -4.01
CA ILE A 15 -12.99 -8.59 -5.06
C ILE A 15 -13.67 -8.61 -6.42
N SER A 16 -13.29 -7.69 -7.29
CA SER A 16 -13.73 -7.63 -8.68
C SER A 16 -12.53 -7.45 -9.64
N ARG A 17 -12.82 -7.51 -10.94
CA ARG A 17 -11.78 -7.32 -11.98
C ARG A 17 -11.12 -5.93 -11.96
N GLY A 18 -11.66 -4.98 -11.21
CA GLY A 18 -11.11 -3.62 -11.08
C GLY A 18 -9.98 -3.47 -10.07
N VAL A 19 -9.62 -4.52 -9.34
CA VAL A 19 -8.57 -4.49 -8.32
C VAL A 19 -7.68 -5.73 -8.39
N LEU A 20 -6.44 -5.57 -7.94
CA LEU A 20 -5.52 -6.67 -7.71
C LEU A 20 -6.11 -7.61 -6.64
N ILE A 21 -6.00 -8.93 -6.84
CA ILE A 21 -6.32 -9.89 -5.79
C ILE A 21 -5.22 -9.83 -4.72
N PRO A 22 -5.54 -9.57 -3.44
CA PRO A 22 -4.55 -9.53 -2.38
C PRO A 22 -3.70 -10.80 -2.33
N ARG A 23 -2.38 -10.65 -2.23
CA ARG A 23 -1.44 -11.77 -2.12
C ARG A 23 -1.10 -12.04 -0.66
N ALA A 24 -0.77 -13.27 -0.33
CA ALA A 24 -0.32 -13.63 1.01
C ALA A 24 0.94 -12.84 1.42
N ASP A 25 1.82 -12.54 0.46
CA ASP A 25 3.05 -11.77 0.70
C ASP A 25 2.75 -10.33 1.18
N THR A 26 1.61 -9.75 0.77
CA THR A 26 1.15 -8.43 1.20
C THR A 26 0.78 -8.40 2.70
N GLU A 27 0.58 -9.56 3.33
CA GLU A 27 0.37 -9.62 4.78
C GLU A 27 1.59 -9.12 5.58
N VAL A 28 2.80 -9.22 5.02
CA VAL A 28 4.01 -8.64 5.64
C VAL A 28 3.91 -7.12 5.70
N LEU A 29 3.42 -6.47 4.63
CA LEU A 29 3.17 -5.02 4.63
C LEU A 29 2.11 -4.65 5.66
N ALA A 30 0.99 -5.39 5.71
CA ALA A 30 -0.08 -5.16 6.68
C ALA A 30 0.44 -5.30 8.13
N GLU A 31 1.22 -6.33 8.42
CA GLU A 31 1.82 -6.55 9.75
C GLU A 31 2.71 -5.37 10.17
N GLN A 32 3.62 -4.94 9.32
CA GLN A 32 4.51 -3.83 9.62
C GLN A 32 3.74 -2.51 9.80
N ALA A 33 2.71 -2.27 8.99
CA ALA A 33 1.85 -1.10 9.13
C ALA A 33 1.02 -1.13 10.43
N ILE A 34 0.53 -2.31 10.86
CA ILE A 34 -0.16 -2.49 12.15
C ILE A 34 0.80 -2.18 13.31
N LEU A 35 2.02 -2.72 13.26
CA LEU A 35 3.02 -2.47 14.31
C LEU A 35 3.36 -0.97 14.40
N ALA A 36 3.57 -0.31 13.27
CA ALA A 36 3.84 1.12 13.22
C ALA A 36 2.65 1.96 13.75
N ALA A 37 1.42 1.63 13.35
CA ALA A 37 0.22 2.32 13.83
C ALA A 37 0.01 2.16 15.34
N ARG A 38 0.31 0.98 15.90
CA ARG A 38 0.27 0.74 17.35
C ARG A 38 1.35 1.52 18.08
N ALA A 39 2.56 1.60 17.52
CA ALA A 39 3.66 2.36 18.10
C ALA A 39 3.40 3.87 18.10
N ALA A 40 2.71 4.39 17.10
CA ALA A 40 2.31 5.80 17.04
C ALA A 40 1.24 6.17 18.11
N GLY A 41 0.50 5.18 18.64
CA GLY A 41 -0.39 5.36 19.77
C GLY A 41 -1.81 5.78 19.41
N GLU A 42 -2.50 6.43 20.38
CA GLU A 42 -3.88 6.85 20.19
C GLU A 42 -4.04 7.91 19.10
N GLY A 43 -5.03 7.71 18.24
CA GLY A 43 -5.33 8.65 17.16
C GLY A 43 -4.40 8.54 15.96
N ALA A 44 -3.56 7.50 15.89
CA ALA A 44 -2.67 7.26 14.77
C ALA A 44 -3.39 7.38 13.42
N ARG A 45 -2.79 8.13 12.49
CA ARG A 45 -3.32 8.36 11.14
C ARG A 45 -2.54 7.51 10.14
N VAL A 46 -3.24 6.64 9.44
CA VAL A 46 -2.67 5.71 8.46
C VAL A 46 -3.21 6.01 7.08
N LEU A 47 -2.33 6.02 6.09
CA LEU A 47 -2.69 6.07 4.68
C LEU A 47 -2.32 4.74 4.04
N ASP A 48 -3.28 4.10 3.39
CA ASP A 48 -3.08 3.00 2.44
C ASP A 48 -3.11 3.62 1.04
N LEU A 49 -1.95 3.77 0.43
CA LEU A 49 -1.76 4.41 -0.88
C LEU A 49 -1.62 3.32 -1.96
N CYS A 50 -2.31 3.48 -3.09
CA CYS A 50 -2.56 2.42 -4.08
C CYS A 50 -3.38 1.28 -3.45
N ALA A 51 -4.47 1.66 -2.77
CA ALA A 51 -5.20 0.77 -1.86
C ALA A 51 -5.86 -0.45 -2.53
N GLY A 52 -6.20 -0.39 -3.83
CA GLY A 52 -6.83 -1.48 -4.56
C GLY A 52 -8.15 -1.92 -3.90
N SER A 53 -8.17 -3.11 -3.29
CA SER A 53 -9.31 -3.60 -2.51
C SER A 53 -9.43 -2.97 -1.12
N GLY A 54 -8.42 -2.23 -0.67
CA GLY A 54 -8.30 -1.68 0.68
C GLY A 54 -7.76 -2.67 1.71
N CYS A 55 -7.23 -3.80 1.28
CA CYS A 55 -6.87 -4.92 2.17
C CYS A 55 -5.88 -4.51 3.28
N VAL A 56 -4.86 -3.71 2.96
CA VAL A 56 -3.84 -3.28 3.93
C VAL A 56 -4.43 -2.31 4.95
N GLY A 57 -5.06 -1.22 4.50
CA GLY A 57 -5.64 -0.22 5.40
C GLY A 57 -6.77 -0.77 6.26
N LEU A 58 -7.58 -1.72 5.75
CA LEU A 58 -8.61 -2.40 6.52
C LEU A 58 -8.01 -3.33 7.57
N ALA A 59 -6.95 -4.08 7.22
CA ALA A 59 -6.22 -4.92 8.18
C ALA A 59 -5.63 -4.07 9.32
N VAL A 60 -5.04 -2.91 8.98
CA VAL A 60 -4.53 -1.97 10.00
C VAL A 60 -5.67 -1.47 10.89
N ALA A 61 -6.77 -0.98 10.30
CA ALA A 61 -7.89 -0.46 11.09
C ALA A 61 -8.55 -1.51 11.99
N ALA A 62 -8.62 -2.77 11.56
CA ALA A 62 -9.16 -3.85 12.36
C ALA A 62 -8.24 -4.23 13.54
N ASN A 63 -6.92 -4.20 13.32
CA ASN A 63 -5.93 -4.68 14.29
C ASN A 63 -5.26 -3.57 15.12
N ALA A 64 -5.42 -2.30 14.76
CA ALA A 64 -5.03 -1.13 15.54
C ALA A 64 -6.28 -0.27 15.83
N PRO A 65 -7.12 -0.62 16.85
CA PRO A 65 -8.46 -0.07 17.03
C PRO A 65 -8.49 1.44 17.31
N ASN A 66 -7.39 2.01 17.74
CA ASN A 66 -7.27 3.44 18.06
C ASN A 66 -6.78 4.28 16.85
N CYS A 67 -6.56 3.69 15.68
CA CYS A 67 -6.14 4.42 14.49
C CYS A 67 -7.32 4.83 13.60
N ARG A 68 -7.06 5.78 12.71
CA ARG A 68 -7.91 6.15 11.58
C ARG A 68 -7.15 5.89 10.29
N ALA A 69 -7.80 5.26 9.33
CA ALA A 69 -7.19 4.96 8.05
C ALA A 69 -7.86 5.71 6.89
N VAL A 70 -7.06 6.10 5.92
CA VAL A 70 -7.51 6.61 4.63
C VAL A 70 -7.04 5.64 3.57
N LEU A 71 -7.95 5.19 2.70
CA LEU A 71 -7.65 4.36 1.54
C LEU A 71 -7.61 5.27 0.32
N ALA A 72 -6.47 5.39 -0.31
CA ALA A 72 -6.29 6.26 -1.47
C ALA A 72 -5.93 5.44 -2.72
N ASP A 73 -6.64 5.68 -3.81
CA ASP A 73 -6.39 5.05 -5.10
C ASP A 73 -6.75 6.02 -6.23
N VAL A 74 -6.09 5.89 -7.37
CA VAL A 74 -6.42 6.67 -8.57
C VAL A 74 -7.69 6.15 -9.25
N SER A 75 -7.99 4.85 -9.10
CA SER A 75 -9.12 4.16 -9.71
C SER A 75 -10.40 4.34 -8.89
N GLU A 76 -11.41 4.98 -9.48
CA GLU A 76 -12.74 5.06 -8.86
C GLU A 76 -13.39 3.67 -8.71
N GLU A 77 -13.05 2.70 -9.56
CA GLU A 77 -13.51 1.31 -9.42
C GLU A 77 -12.92 0.65 -8.18
N ALA A 78 -11.62 0.84 -7.93
CA ALA A 78 -10.97 0.38 -6.70
C ALA A 78 -11.61 1.04 -5.47
N LEU A 79 -11.87 2.34 -5.50
CA LEU A 79 -12.52 3.05 -4.39
C LEU A 79 -13.96 2.58 -4.13
N LYS A 80 -14.70 2.12 -5.15
CA LYS A 80 -16.02 1.48 -4.94
C LYS A 80 -15.87 0.19 -4.15
N ILE A 81 -14.89 -0.65 -4.50
CA ILE A 81 -14.58 -1.89 -3.78
C ILE A 81 -14.13 -1.57 -2.34
N CYS A 82 -13.24 -0.59 -2.15
CA CYS A 82 -12.86 -0.13 -0.81
C CYS A 82 -14.08 0.23 0.05
N ARG A 83 -15.02 1.02 -0.49
CA ARG A 83 -16.24 1.41 0.25
C ARG A 83 -17.14 0.21 0.57
N GLN A 84 -17.20 -0.81 -0.28
CA GLN A 84 -17.92 -2.06 0.00
C GLN A 84 -17.23 -2.82 1.13
N ASN A 85 -15.91 -2.98 1.07
CA ASN A 85 -15.12 -3.68 2.07
C ASN A 85 -15.11 -2.98 3.44
N ILE A 86 -15.10 -1.63 3.46
CA ILE A 86 -15.29 -0.85 4.70
C ILE A 86 -16.62 -1.21 5.36
N ARG A 87 -17.72 -1.24 4.60
CA ARG A 87 -19.05 -1.59 5.13
C ARG A 87 -19.12 -3.04 5.57
N ARG A 88 -18.59 -3.97 4.75
CA ARG A 88 -18.57 -5.40 5.04
C ARG A 88 -17.89 -5.73 6.38
N ASN A 89 -16.87 -4.94 6.74
CA ASN A 89 -16.09 -5.15 7.95
C ASN A 89 -16.44 -4.17 9.10
N ASP A 90 -17.56 -3.43 8.99
CA ASP A 90 -18.04 -2.47 10.02
C ASP A 90 -17.02 -1.39 10.40
N LEU A 91 -16.16 -0.96 9.46
CA LEU A 91 -15.09 0.00 9.70
C LEU A 91 -15.44 1.46 9.32
N ASN A 92 -16.71 1.77 9.01
CA ASN A 92 -17.16 3.08 8.52
C ASN A 92 -16.81 4.27 9.46
N ALA A 93 -16.72 4.02 10.77
CA ALA A 93 -16.42 5.07 11.74
C ALA A 93 -14.95 5.53 11.71
N ARG A 94 -14.05 4.73 11.15
CA ARG A 94 -12.60 4.94 11.25
C ARG A 94 -11.85 4.89 9.93
N VAL A 95 -12.50 4.43 8.85
CA VAL A 95 -11.88 4.28 7.52
C VAL A 95 -12.65 5.10 6.50
N THR A 96 -11.92 5.86 5.70
CA THR A 96 -12.46 6.68 4.60
C THR A 96 -11.71 6.40 3.30
N CYS A 97 -12.29 6.79 2.15
CA CYS A 97 -11.67 6.67 0.84
C CYS A 97 -11.48 8.04 0.20
N VAL A 98 -10.35 8.24 -0.47
CA VAL A 98 -10.03 9.45 -1.22
C VAL A 98 -9.44 9.08 -2.58
N GLN A 99 -9.85 9.75 -3.65
CA GLN A 99 -9.20 9.59 -4.94
C GLN A 99 -7.91 10.39 -4.97
N ALA A 100 -6.79 9.73 -5.21
CA ALA A 100 -5.48 10.36 -5.35
C ALA A 100 -4.58 9.56 -6.28
N ASP A 101 -3.79 10.27 -7.07
CA ASP A 101 -2.74 9.67 -7.90
C ASP A 101 -1.43 9.67 -7.10
N ALA A 102 -0.93 8.48 -6.79
CA ALA A 102 0.29 8.29 -6.03
C ALA A 102 1.54 8.91 -6.70
N ARG A 103 1.50 9.10 -8.02
CA ARG A 103 2.58 9.72 -8.79
C ARG A 103 2.53 11.25 -8.79
N GLN A 104 1.52 11.87 -8.17
CA GLN A 104 1.38 13.31 -8.01
C GLN A 104 1.62 13.73 -6.57
N ALA A 105 1.77 15.03 -6.35
CA ALA A 105 1.83 15.56 -4.98
C ALA A 105 0.52 15.25 -4.22
N PRO A 106 0.60 14.97 -2.90
CA PRO A 106 -0.58 14.66 -2.11
C PRO A 106 -1.59 15.81 -2.16
N PRO A 107 -2.91 15.49 -2.32
CA PRO A 107 -3.96 16.50 -2.13
C PRO A 107 -3.87 17.15 -0.73
N ALA A 108 -4.21 18.44 -0.63
CA ALA A 108 -4.04 19.23 0.59
C ALA A 108 -4.71 18.64 1.86
N MET A 109 -5.69 17.74 1.70
CA MET A 109 -6.32 17.04 2.81
C MET A 109 -5.58 15.80 3.30
N LEU A 110 -4.61 15.30 2.52
CA LEU A 110 -3.80 14.11 2.81
C LEU A 110 -2.44 14.54 3.39
N TRP A 111 -2.44 14.79 4.69
CA TRP A 111 -1.25 15.23 5.43
C TRP A 111 -1.25 14.71 6.87
N ASP A 112 -0.10 14.82 7.55
CA ASP A 112 0.07 14.50 8.97
C ASP A 112 -0.21 13.02 9.29
N PHE A 113 0.28 12.12 8.44
CA PHE A 113 0.20 10.68 8.66
C PHE A 113 1.36 10.17 9.52
N ASP A 114 1.05 9.24 10.44
CA ASP A 114 2.04 8.46 11.16
C ASP A 114 2.62 7.36 10.30
N VAL A 115 1.77 6.79 9.43
CA VAL A 115 2.11 5.65 8.60
C VAL A 115 1.53 5.86 7.20
N ILE A 116 2.37 5.73 6.19
CA ILE A 116 1.95 5.52 4.80
C ILE A 116 2.39 4.11 4.43
N ALA A 117 1.44 3.23 4.14
CA ALA A 117 1.67 1.90 3.59
C ALA A 117 1.29 1.92 2.11
N CYS A 118 2.10 1.33 1.25
CA CYS A 118 1.86 1.30 -0.18
C CYS A 118 2.33 -0.02 -0.79
N ASN A 119 1.43 -0.67 -1.52
CA ASN A 119 1.76 -1.73 -2.47
C ASN A 119 1.57 -1.16 -3.88
N PRO A 120 2.57 -0.47 -4.44
CA PRO A 120 2.45 0.16 -5.75
C PRO A 120 2.64 -0.84 -6.87
N PRO A 121 2.24 -0.50 -8.11
CA PRO A 121 2.66 -1.24 -9.29
C PRO A 121 4.19 -1.27 -9.39
N TYR A 122 4.78 -2.45 -9.57
CA TYR A 122 6.23 -2.62 -9.54
C TYR A 122 6.79 -3.54 -10.64
N ILE A 123 5.95 -4.02 -11.55
CA ILE A 123 6.40 -4.89 -12.64
C ILE A 123 6.96 -4.01 -13.76
N PRO A 124 8.20 -4.26 -14.23
CA PRO A 124 8.71 -3.55 -15.40
C PRO A 124 7.78 -3.68 -16.60
N THR A 125 7.54 -2.58 -17.31
CA THR A 125 6.60 -2.53 -18.44
C THR A 125 6.83 -3.64 -19.47
N TRP A 126 8.10 -3.96 -19.76
CA TRP A 126 8.49 -4.98 -20.73
C TRP A 126 8.26 -6.42 -20.25
N ASP A 127 8.10 -6.64 -18.95
CA ASP A 127 7.93 -7.97 -18.34
C ASP A 127 6.44 -8.38 -18.22
N ILE A 128 5.52 -7.41 -18.36
CA ILE A 128 4.08 -7.62 -18.20
C ILE A 128 3.54 -8.67 -19.18
N ASP A 129 3.98 -8.64 -20.43
CA ASP A 129 3.52 -9.58 -21.45
C ASP A 129 3.97 -11.03 -21.16
N GLY A 130 5.02 -11.20 -20.34
CA GLY A 130 5.53 -12.49 -19.89
C GLY A 130 4.83 -13.07 -18.66
N LEU A 131 3.93 -12.32 -18.01
CA LEU A 131 3.23 -12.78 -16.82
C LEU A 131 2.30 -13.97 -17.10
N ASP A 132 1.99 -14.71 -16.02
CA ASP A 132 0.97 -15.74 -16.08
C ASP A 132 -0.35 -15.17 -16.64
N PRO A 133 -1.02 -15.88 -17.57
CA PRO A 133 -2.28 -15.41 -18.15
C PRO A 133 -3.36 -15.08 -17.11
N SER A 134 -3.35 -15.72 -15.94
CA SER A 134 -4.30 -15.43 -14.86
C SER A 134 -4.10 -14.04 -14.24
N VAL A 135 -2.88 -13.51 -14.33
CA VAL A 135 -2.53 -12.14 -13.90
C VAL A 135 -2.70 -11.18 -15.06
N ARG A 136 -1.97 -11.42 -16.16
CA ARG A 136 -1.91 -10.54 -17.32
C ARG A 136 -3.28 -10.19 -17.91
N ASP A 137 -4.17 -11.19 -18.05
CA ASP A 137 -5.43 -11.05 -18.79
C ASP A 137 -6.62 -10.65 -17.89
N TYR A 138 -6.48 -10.74 -16.56
CA TYR A 138 -7.57 -10.52 -15.62
C TYR A 138 -7.34 -9.41 -14.60
N GLU A 139 -6.09 -9.08 -14.29
CA GLU A 139 -5.77 -8.00 -13.36
C GLU A 139 -5.57 -6.68 -14.11
N PRO A 140 -5.97 -5.53 -13.54
CA PRO A 140 -5.85 -4.27 -14.26
C PRO A 140 -4.38 -3.91 -14.47
N ARG A 141 -3.99 -3.60 -15.71
CA ARG A 141 -2.61 -3.20 -16.05
C ARG A 141 -2.12 -2.05 -15.16
N LEU A 142 -3.02 -1.13 -14.80
CA LEU A 142 -2.75 -0.02 -13.89
C LEU A 142 -2.21 -0.49 -12.52
N ALA A 143 -2.58 -1.68 -12.07
CA ALA A 143 -2.11 -2.26 -10.80
C ALA A 143 -0.80 -3.05 -10.94
N LEU A 144 -0.28 -3.22 -12.17
CA LEU A 144 0.89 -4.04 -12.47
C LEU A 144 2.09 -3.22 -12.92
N ASP A 145 1.86 -2.23 -13.81
CA ASP A 145 2.90 -1.52 -14.56
C ASP A 145 3.63 -0.49 -13.70
N GLY A 146 4.85 -0.83 -13.30
CA GLY A 146 5.74 0.00 -12.50
C GLY A 146 6.68 0.91 -13.29
N GLY A 147 6.52 0.98 -14.63
CA GLY A 147 7.40 1.75 -15.51
C GLY A 147 8.58 0.92 -16.05
N ASP A 148 9.55 1.58 -16.66
CA ASP A 148 10.63 0.94 -17.41
C ASP A 148 11.44 -0.07 -16.60
N ASP A 149 11.77 0.25 -15.36
CA ASP A 149 12.54 -0.61 -14.44
C ASP A 149 11.72 -1.11 -13.24
N GLY A 150 10.40 -0.83 -13.22
CA GLY A 150 9.50 -1.19 -12.13
C GLY A 150 9.66 -0.34 -10.87
N LEU A 151 10.41 0.76 -10.91
CA LEU A 151 10.72 1.58 -9.73
C LEU A 151 10.12 3.00 -9.79
N ASP A 152 9.35 3.34 -10.81
CA ASP A 152 8.84 4.69 -11.00
C ASP A 152 7.95 5.16 -9.84
N PHE A 153 7.05 4.29 -9.37
CA PHE A 153 6.17 4.63 -8.25
C PHE A 153 6.95 4.88 -6.96
N TYR A 154 7.97 4.08 -6.67
CA TYR A 154 8.79 4.26 -5.47
C TYR A 154 9.50 5.62 -5.48
N ARG A 155 10.05 6.05 -6.65
CA ARG A 155 10.68 7.36 -6.81
C ARG A 155 9.69 8.50 -6.58
N ASP A 156 8.56 8.45 -7.28
CA ASP A 156 7.52 9.48 -7.21
C ASP A 156 6.94 9.60 -5.79
N ILE A 157 6.63 8.46 -5.14
CA ILE A 157 6.03 8.45 -3.81
C ILE A 157 7.04 8.88 -2.75
N ALA A 158 8.26 8.35 -2.76
CA ALA A 158 9.29 8.72 -1.79
C ALA A 158 9.60 10.22 -1.80
N GLU A 159 9.63 10.84 -2.99
CA GLU A 159 9.89 12.26 -3.13
C GLU A 159 8.66 13.12 -2.77
N LYS A 160 7.50 12.81 -3.35
CA LYS A 160 6.34 13.69 -3.30
C LYS A 160 5.52 13.54 -2.03
N TRP A 161 5.43 12.32 -1.47
CA TRP A 161 4.60 12.02 -0.30
C TRP A 161 5.36 12.13 1.04
N HIS A 162 6.64 12.46 1.00
CA HIS A 162 7.42 12.75 2.20
C HIS A 162 6.73 13.84 3.04
N THR A 163 6.23 14.88 2.40
CA THR A 163 5.53 16.01 3.07
C THR A 163 4.15 15.64 3.65
N ALA A 164 3.60 14.48 3.30
CA ALA A 164 2.35 13.96 3.87
C ALA A 164 2.56 13.24 5.20
N LEU A 165 3.80 12.82 5.49
CA LEU A 165 4.18 12.25 6.78
C LEU A 165 4.44 13.35 7.80
N ARG A 166 4.17 13.05 9.07
CA ARG A 166 4.67 13.85 10.19
C ARG A 166 6.14 13.53 10.46
N LEU A 167 6.80 14.36 11.23
CA LEU A 167 8.15 14.08 11.74
C LEU A 167 8.13 12.74 12.50
N GLY A 168 9.02 11.82 12.13
CA GLY A 168 9.10 10.47 12.68
C GLY A 168 8.02 9.51 12.14
N GLY A 169 7.18 9.96 11.20
CA GLY A 169 6.26 9.08 10.49
C GLY A 169 7.00 8.12 9.56
N VAL A 170 6.39 6.99 9.23
CA VAL A 170 7.04 5.95 8.44
C VAL A 170 6.36 5.72 7.09
N LEU A 171 7.17 5.51 6.05
CA LEU A 171 6.76 5.04 4.74
C LEU A 171 7.13 3.56 4.60
N LEU A 172 6.17 2.74 4.25
CA LEU A 172 6.29 1.29 4.05
C LEU A 172 5.93 0.96 2.61
N PHE A 173 6.83 0.31 1.90
CA PHE A 173 6.60 -0.19 0.54
C PHE A 173 6.61 -1.72 0.51
N GLU A 174 5.60 -2.33 -0.13
CA GLU A 174 5.78 -3.67 -0.68
C GLU A 174 6.71 -3.58 -1.90
N VAL A 175 7.59 -4.58 -2.07
CA VAL A 175 8.56 -4.61 -3.16
C VAL A 175 8.54 -5.93 -3.90
N GLY A 176 8.77 -5.87 -5.20
CA GLY A 176 8.98 -7.05 -6.02
C GLY A 176 10.30 -7.76 -5.70
N ILE A 177 10.41 -9.02 -6.13
CA ILE A 177 11.63 -9.83 -5.94
C ILE A 177 12.82 -9.10 -6.56
N GLY A 178 13.88 -8.90 -5.75
CA GLY A 178 15.11 -8.24 -6.19
C GLY A 178 15.10 -6.71 -6.16
N GLN A 179 13.96 -6.06 -5.83
CA GLN A 179 13.85 -4.61 -5.83
C GLN A 179 14.24 -3.93 -4.50
N ALA A 180 14.31 -4.67 -3.40
CA ALA A 180 14.53 -4.11 -2.06
C ALA A 180 15.69 -3.12 -2.00
N SER A 181 16.88 -3.51 -2.48
CA SER A 181 18.07 -2.64 -2.47
C SER A 181 17.90 -1.36 -3.31
N GLY A 182 17.17 -1.43 -4.43
CA GLY A 182 16.84 -0.25 -5.24
C GLY A 182 15.93 0.72 -4.49
N VAL A 183 14.93 0.19 -3.76
CA VAL A 183 13.99 0.98 -2.97
C VAL A 183 14.66 1.59 -1.73
N GLU A 184 15.54 0.85 -1.04
CA GLU A 184 16.39 1.40 0.04
C GLU A 184 17.20 2.62 -0.42
N GLN A 185 17.83 2.53 -1.60
CA GLN A 185 18.59 3.64 -2.17
C GLN A 185 17.69 4.85 -2.51
N ILE A 186 16.47 4.62 -3.02
CA ILE A 186 15.50 5.66 -3.29
C ILE A 186 15.12 6.38 -2.00
N LEU A 187 14.73 5.63 -0.95
CA LEU A 187 14.37 6.21 0.35
C LEU A 187 15.52 7.02 0.94
N SER A 188 16.74 6.47 0.94
CA SER A 188 17.93 7.18 1.44
C SER A 188 18.18 8.49 0.70
N ARG A 189 18.05 8.53 -0.63
CA ARG A 189 18.20 9.75 -1.44
C ARG A 189 17.12 10.79 -1.18
N CYS A 190 15.91 10.34 -0.81
CA CYS A 190 14.79 11.22 -0.46
C CYS A 190 14.80 11.68 1.00
N GLY A 191 15.84 11.35 1.79
CA GLY A 191 16.02 11.84 3.15
C GLY A 191 15.32 11.00 4.22
N TYR A 192 14.88 9.78 3.90
CA TYR A 192 14.41 8.86 4.93
C TYR A 192 15.58 8.24 5.70
N GLU A 193 15.39 8.08 7.00
CA GLU A 193 16.34 7.45 7.92
C GLU A 193 15.79 6.12 8.45
N ASP A 194 16.56 5.39 9.25
CA ASP A 194 16.20 4.09 9.85
C ASP A 194 15.57 3.13 8.84
N ILE A 195 16.23 2.98 7.69
CA ILE A 195 15.72 2.12 6.62
C ILE A 195 15.88 0.65 7.03
N GLU A 196 14.76 -0.07 7.06
CA GLU A 196 14.68 -1.47 7.43
C GLU A 196 13.97 -2.29 6.34
N THR A 197 14.35 -3.56 6.19
CA THR A 197 13.71 -4.49 5.26
C THR A 197 13.17 -5.72 5.98
N PHE A 198 12.03 -6.25 5.48
CA PHE A 198 11.35 -7.38 6.08
C PHE A 198 11.11 -8.46 5.04
N GLN A 199 11.32 -9.72 5.44
CA GLN A 199 11.12 -10.90 4.60
C GLN A 199 9.76 -11.55 4.87
N ASP A 200 9.26 -12.24 3.84
CA ASP A 200 8.18 -13.20 4.03
C ASP A 200 8.68 -14.51 4.68
N THR A 201 7.77 -15.42 4.94
CA THR A 201 8.10 -16.73 5.53
C THR A 201 8.99 -17.59 4.65
N GLY A 202 9.10 -17.27 3.36
CA GLY A 202 9.99 -17.92 2.39
C GLY A 202 11.40 -17.31 2.35
N GLY A 203 11.67 -16.26 3.14
CA GLY A 203 12.96 -15.57 3.14
C GLY A 203 13.15 -14.58 1.99
N ILE A 204 12.08 -14.19 1.31
CA ILE A 204 12.11 -13.21 0.22
C ILE A 204 11.82 -11.82 0.81
N TRP A 205 12.65 -10.83 0.47
CA TRP A 205 12.44 -9.43 0.85
C TRP A 205 11.14 -8.89 0.23
N ARG A 206 10.19 -8.46 1.08
CA ARG A 206 8.86 -8.02 0.66
C ARG A 206 8.52 -6.61 1.06
N VAL A 207 9.11 -6.08 2.12
CA VAL A 207 8.80 -4.74 2.60
C VAL A 207 10.07 -3.96 2.86
N VAL A 208 10.07 -2.70 2.44
CA VAL A 208 11.08 -1.70 2.80
C VAL A 208 10.38 -0.58 3.55
N LYS A 209 10.91 -0.22 4.74
CA LYS A 209 10.42 0.85 5.59
C LYS A 209 11.49 1.95 5.70
N GLY A 210 11.08 3.20 5.71
CA GLY A 210 11.92 4.35 6.04
C GLY A 210 11.17 5.33 6.93
N THR A 211 11.89 6.01 7.83
CA THR A 211 11.36 7.03 8.75
C THR A 211 11.58 8.41 8.16
N ALA A 212 10.54 9.24 8.12
CA ALA A 212 10.64 10.62 7.66
C ALA A 212 11.34 11.48 8.73
N ASN A 213 12.43 12.11 8.32
CA ASN A 213 13.19 13.06 9.13
C ASN A 213 13.13 14.43 8.45
N GLN A 214 12.31 15.35 8.95
CA GLN A 214 12.14 16.71 8.43
C GLN A 214 12.94 17.70 9.27
#